data_931a14fd9df37690a87b973b651788bb
#
_entry.id   931a14fd9df37690a87b973b651788bb
#
_cell.length_a   1.000
_cell.length_b   1.000
_cell.length_c   1.000
_cell.angle_alpha   90.00
_cell.angle_beta   90.00
_cell.angle_gamma   90.00
#
_symmetry.space_group_name_H-M   'P 1'
#
loop_
_entity.id
_entity.type
_entity.pdbx_description
1 polymer ?
#
loop_
_entity_poly.entity_id
_entity_poly.type
_entity_poly.pdbx_seq_one_letter_code
_entity_poly.pdbx_strand_id
1 'polypeptide(L)'
;MSWTVETLLQGYPGKSKFHGGLGWSTVALARGPEGRIALLDTGGFGARRRLLTQLRAAGVEPSDITDLLLTHLHHDHCMNWPMFPRATLHVGAAELEAALALPDGDPLYPEFTIRALASSPRLHRLEDGETGLPGVTCFTAPGHTMHHLVFTLAGDPPTIFSADVAKNRSELATGRADMTLDAAAHAASIARLNAAWRSVPGTLLLPGHDLPLLLGENGEMVGQGARNCAIEAWFGDTLDDVTRFDLTGNGEPG
;
A
#
# COMPACT_ATOMS: atom_id res chain seq x y z
N MET A 1 18.25 -15.09 4.50
CA MET A 1 18.08 -13.62 4.62
C MET A 1 16.62 -13.40 4.95
N SER A 2 16.30 -12.75 6.06
CA SER A 2 14.93 -12.70 6.57
C SER A 2 14.54 -11.24 6.80
N TRP A 3 13.35 -10.87 6.35
CA TRP A 3 12.70 -9.60 6.61
C TRP A 3 11.61 -9.79 7.67
N THR A 4 11.45 -8.80 8.54
CA THR A 4 10.28 -8.68 9.42
C THR A 4 9.45 -7.49 8.96
N VAL A 5 8.14 -7.68 8.86
CA VAL A 5 7.25 -6.66 8.32
C VAL A 5 6.19 -6.31 9.36
N GLU A 6 5.99 -5.01 9.59
CA GLU A 6 4.95 -4.46 10.45
C GLU A 6 4.12 -3.40 9.71
N THR A 7 2.82 -3.39 9.92
CA THR A 7 1.94 -2.38 9.33
C THR A 7 1.99 -1.10 10.15
N LEU A 8 2.47 0.00 9.56
CA LEU A 8 2.45 1.33 10.18
C LEU A 8 1.11 2.03 10.00
N LEU A 9 0.56 1.97 8.79
CA LEU A 9 -0.77 2.47 8.48
C LEU A 9 -1.60 1.32 7.93
N GLN A 10 -2.64 0.95 8.65
CA GLN A 10 -3.61 -0.02 8.18
C GLN A 10 -4.50 0.64 7.14
N GLY A 11 -4.56 0.08 5.93
CA GLY A 11 -5.40 0.59 4.86
C GLY A 11 -6.89 0.56 5.20
N TYR A 12 -7.65 1.46 4.59
CA TYR A 12 -9.09 1.56 4.77
C TYR A 12 -9.82 1.73 3.42
N PRO A 13 -10.80 0.87 3.08
CA PRO A 13 -11.43 0.83 1.75
C PRO A 13 -12.64 1.77 1.63
N GLY A 14 -12.62 2.93 2.27
CA GLY A 14 -13.76 3.84 2.30
C GLY A 14 -13.86 4.73 1.07
N LYS A 15 -15.10 5.05 0.69
CA LYS A 15 -15.42 6.08 -0.30
C LYS A 15 -16.46 7.04 0.27
N SER A 16 -16.25 8.33 0.07
CA SER A 16 -17.31 9.31 0.26
C SER A 16 -18.29 9.26 -0.90
N LYS A 17 -19.59 9.19 -0.61
CA LYS A 17 -20.62 9.08 -1.65
C LYS A 17 -20.62 10.25 -2.65
N PHE A 18 -20.24 11.45 -2.20
CA PHE A 18 -20.35 12.68 -2.99
C PHE A 18 -19.02 13.39 -3.25
N HIS A 19 -17.93 13.00 -2.54
CA HIS A 19 -16.66 13.73 -2.55
C HIS A 19 -15.44 12.84 -2.91
N GLY A 20 -15.65 11.65 -3.43
CA GLY A 20 -14.57 10.76 -3.84
C GLY A 20 -14.00 9.91 -2.70
N GLY A 21 -12.69 9.74 -2.66
CA GLY A 21 -12.03 8.85 -1.72
C GLY A 21 -12.11 9.31 -0.27
N LEU A 22 -12.48 8.40 0.62
CA LEU A 22 -12.36 8.54 2.07
C LEU A 22 -11.26 7.61 2.61
N GLY A 23 -10.91 6.59 1.84
CA GLY A 23 -9.93 5.59 2.19
C GLY A 23 -8.49 6.11 2.15
N TRP A 24 -7.61 5.31 2.68
CA TRP A 24 -6.17 5.50 2.64
C TRP A 24 -5.48 4.15 2.47
N SER A 25 -4.27 4.18 1.91
CA SER A 25 -3.51 2.98 1.61
C SER A 25 -2.79 2.42 2.83
N THR A 26 -2.50 1.12 2.77
CA THR A 26 -1.58 0.45 3.68
C THR A 26 -0.16 0.96 3.47
N VAL A 27 0.54 1.26 4.58
CA VAL A 27 1.99 1.50 4.59
C VAL A 27 2.62 0.53 5.57
N ALA A 28 3.64 -0.20 5.14
CA ALA A 28 4.33 -1.15 5.98
C ALA A 28 5.82 -0.84 6.10
N LEU A 29 6.37 -1.10 7.29
CA LEU A 29 7.80 -1.02 7.58
C LEU A 29 8.39 -2.42 7.51
N ALA A 30 9.47 -2.58 6.78
CA ALA A 30 10.20 -3.83 6.67
C ALA A 30 11.64 -3.63 7.17
N ARG A 31 12.07 -4.48 8.11
CA ARG A 31 13.44 -4.53 8.61
C ARG A 31 14.14 -5.75 8.03
N GLY A 32 15.20 -5.51 7.31
CA GLY A 32 15.91 -6.52 6.53
C GLY A 32 17.35 -6.77 6.97
N PRO A 33 18.04 -7.64 6.24
CA PRO A 33 19.46 -7.89 6.47
C PRO A 33 20.31 -6.63 6.25
N GLU A 34 21.52 -6.64 6.77
CA GLU A 34 22.51 -5.56 6.61
C GLU A 34 22.06 -4.19 7.16
N GLY A 35 21.12 -4.19 8.12
CA GLY A 35 20.56 -2.96 8.71
C GLY A 35 19.64 -2.19 7.79
N ARG A 36 19.11 -2.81 6.74
CA ARG A 36 18.15 -2.17 5.83
C ARG A 36 16.81 -1.95 6.52
N ILE A 37 16.25 -0.78 6.28
CA ILE A 37 14.92 -0.39 6.74
C ILE A 37 14.16 0.13 5.52
N ALA A 38 13.16 -0.63 5.07
CA ALA A 38 12.37 -0.28 3.90
C ALA A 38 10.94 0.11 4.27
N LEU A 39 10.33 1.00 3.50
CA LEU A 39 8.89 1.20 3.48
C LEU A 39 8.29 0.61 2.21
N LEU A 40 7.16 -0.07 2.39
CA LEU A 40 6.28 -0.54 1.32
C LEU A 40 5.17 0.50 1.18
N ASP A 41 5.20 1.25 0.08
CA ASP A 41 4.46 2.47 -0.18
C ASP A 41 4.68 3.58 0.87
N THR A 42 4.11 4.76 0.64
CA THR A 42 4.35 5.92 1.50
C THR A 42 3.08 6.64 1.94
N GLY A 43 1.93 6.20 1.47
CA GLY A 43 0.65 6.82 1.79
C GLY A 43 0.41 8.15 1.08
N GLY A 44 -0.81 8.64 1.20
CA GLY A 44 -1.24 9.94 0.69
C GLY A 44 -0.85 11.12 1.60
N PHE A 45 -1.06 12.32 1.10
CA PHE A 45 -0.70 13.56 1.82
C PHE A 45 -1.35 13.65 3.22
N GLY A 46 -2.62 13.29 3.34
CA GLY A 46 -3.34 13.32 4.62
C GLY A 46 -2.78 12.37 5.68
N ALA A 47 -2.07 11.32 5.26
CA ALA A 47 -1.49 10.32 6.15
C ALA A 47 -0.16 10.76 6.79
N ARG A 48 0.49 11.86 6.35
CA ARG A 48 1.83 12.29 6.78
C ARG A 48 2.03 12.34 8.30
N ARG A 49 1.13 13.02 8.99
CA ARG A 49 1.24 13.17 10.46
C ARG A 49 1.17 11.81 11.15
N ARG A 50 0.24 10.98 10.72
CA ARG A 50 0.06 9.64 11.28
C ARG A 50 1.27 8.76 10.98
N LEU A 51 1.79 8.78 9.75
CA LEU A 51 2.99 8.04 9.36
C LEU A 51 4.20 8.42 10.22
N LEU A 52 4.46 9.72 10.41
CA LEU A 52 5.54 10.18 11.29
C LEU A 52 5.36 9.71 12.73
N THR A 53 4.14 9.72 13.25
CA THR A 53 3.84 9.22 14.60
C THR A 53 4.13 7.73 14.71
N GLN A 54 3.73 6.94 13.72
CA GLN A 54 3.95 5.49 13.74
C GLN A 54 5.43 5.12 13.54
N LEU A 55 6.15 5.83 12.68
CA LEU A 55 7.60 5.66 12.55
C LEU A 55 8.32 5.88 13.88
N ARG A 56 8.01 6.97 14.58
CA ARG A 56 8.59 7.24 15.90
C ARG A 56 8.22 6.17 16.93
N ALA A 57 6.98 5.68 16.91
CA ALA A 57 6.55 4.59 17.79
C ALA A 57 7.31 3.29 17.49
N ALA A 58 7.68 3.06 16.24
CA ALA A 58 8.55 1.96 15.81
C ALA A 58 10.05 2.22 16.05
N GLY A 59 10.41 3.37 16.63
CA GLY A 59 11.82 3.74 16.90
C GLY A 59 12.60 4.07 15.62
N VAL A 60 11.94 4.62 14.59
CA VAL A 60 12.54 4.93 13.28
C VAL A 60 12.31 6.40 12.95
N GLU A 61 13.36 7.10 12.57
CA GLU A 61 13.27 8.43 11.99
C GLU A 61 13.21 8.33 10.46
N PRO A 62 12.60 9.31 9.76
CA PRO A 62 12.55 9.31 8.30
C PRO A 62 13.92 9.18 7.62
N SER A 63 14.98 9.66 8.25
CA SER A 63 16.35 9.54 7.76
C SER A 63 16.96 8.14 7.88
N ASP A 64 16.33 7.25 8.66
CA ASP A 64 16.79 5.87 8.84
C ASP A 64 16.27 4.94 7.74
N ILE A 65 15.26 5.38 7.01
CA ILE A 65 14.70 4.62 5.88
C ILE A 65 15.74 4.57 4.76
N THR A 66 16.14 3.36 4.41
CA THR A 66 17.13 3.09 3.37
C THR A 66 16.53 2.87 1.99
N ASP A 67 15.29 2.36 1.94
CA ASP A 67 14.62 1.94 0.72
C ASP A 67 13.13 2.28 0.75
N LEU A 68 12.58 2.76 -0.36
CA LEU A 68 11.14 2.87 -0.59
C LEU A 68 10.76 1.94 -1.75
N LEU A 69 9.85 1.01 -1.52
CA LEU A 69 9.31 0.10 -2.51
C LEU A 69 7.93 0.59 -2.90
N LEU A 70 7.82 1.27 -4.05
CA LEU A 70 6.55 1.84 -4.53
C LEU A 70 5.88 0.86 -5.50
N THR A 71 4.66 0.44 -5.15
CA THR A 71 3.90 -0.53 -5.93
C THR A 71 3.38 0.08 -7.22
N HIS A 72 2.86 1.29 -7.15
CA HIS A 72 2.39 2.10 -8.26
C HIS A 72 2.38 3.59 -7.85
N LEU A 73 2.00 4.47 -8.79
CA LEU A 73 2.20 5.91 -8.60
C LEU A 73 0.90 6.70 -8.36
N HIS A 74 -0.17 6.07 -7.86
CA HIS A 74 -1.31 6.82 -7.36
C HIS A 74 -0.96 7.63 -6.11
N HIS A 75 -1.67 8.75 -5.92
CA HIS A 75 -1.36 9.75 -4.88
C HIS A 75 -1.35 9.18 -3.46
N ASP A 76 -2.19 8.20 -3.16
CA ASP A 76 -2.28 7.60 -1.82
C ASP A 76 -1.23 6.50 -1.56
N HIS A 77 -0.40 6.16 -2.54
CA HIS A 77 0.73 5.23 -2.40
C HIS A 77 2.09 5.92 -2.45
N CYS A 78 2.27 6.92 -3.33
CA CYS A 78 3.59 7.50 -3.58
C CYS A 78 3.81 8.91 -3.00
N MET A 79 2.79 9.61 -2.50
CA MET A 79 2.84 11.06 -2.24
C MET A 79 3.90 11.49 -1.23
N ASN A 80 4.29 10.62 -0.33
CA ASN A 80 5.15 10.98 0.80
C ASN A 80 6.63 10.59 0.65
N TRP A 81 7.06 10.11 -0.54
CA TRP A 81 8.46 9.78 -0.75
C TRP A 81 9.45 10.93 -0.41
N PRO A 82 9.11 12.24 -0.58
CA PRO A 82 10.04 13.31 -0.24
C PRO A 82 10.38 13.42 1.24
N MET A 83 9.61 12.77 2.12
CA MET A 83 9.88 12.74 3.56
C MET A 83 11.12 11.89 3.92
N PHE A 84 11.61 11.06 2.99
CA PHE A 84 12.66 10.07 3.23
C PHE A 84 13.93 10.44 2.45
N PRO A 85 14.78 11.33 3.01
CA PRO A 85 15.85 11.96 2.24
C PRO A 85 17.00 11.04 1.83
N ARG A 86 17.16 9.89 2.51
CA ARG A 86 18.25 8.94 2.26
C ARG A 86 17.83 7.70 1.48
N ALA A 87 16.52 7.47 1.37
CA ALA A 87 16.01 6.23 0.78
C ALA A 87 16.31 6.14 -0.72
N THR A 88 16.72 4.96 -1.18
CA THR A 88 16.63 4.59 -2.59
C THR A 88 15.16 4.41 -2.96
N LEU A 89 14.76 4.94 -4.11
CA LEU A 89 13.38 4.95 -4.57
C LEU A 89 13.20 3.84 -5.61
N HIS A 90 12.68 2.69 -5.20
CA HIS A 90 12.44 1.54 -6.07
C HIS A 90 11.06 1.67 -6.71
N VAL A 91 11.00 1.82 -8.03
CA VAL A 91 9.79 2.08 -8.81
C VAL A 91 9.80 1.26 -10.08
N GLY A 92 8.67 0.68 -10.47
CA GLY A 92 8.52 0.01 -11.75
C GLY A 92 8.87 0.94 -12.91
N ALA A 93 9.79 0.53 -13.80
CA ALA A 93 10.22 1.36 -14.93
C ALA A 93 9.04 1.72 -15.83
N ALA A 94 8.24 0.72 -16.21
CA ALA A 94 7.07 0.90 -17.05
C ALA A 94 5.95 1.69 -16.35
N GLU A 95 5.75 1.54 -15.04
CA GLU A 95 4.79 2.33 -14.26
C GLU A 95 5.17 3.81 -14.27
N LEU A 96 6.45 4.12 -14.05
CA LEU A 96 6.93 5.50 -14.07
C LEU A 96 6.77 6.14 -15.46
N GLU A 97 7.08 5.42 -16.51
CA GLU A 97 6.94 5.91 -17.89
C GLU A 97 5.49 6.15 -18.26
N ALA A 98 4.60 5.23 -17.90
CA ALA A 98 3.16 5.41 -18.11
C ALA A 98 2.62 6.63 -17.34
N ALA A 99 3.00 6.80 -16.07
CA ALA A 99 2.58 7.94 -15.26
C ALA A 99 3.09 9.28 -15.80
N LEU A 100 4.32 9.33 -16.32
CA LEU A 100 4.89 10.54 -16.94
C LEU A 100 4.24 10.92 -18.27
N ALA A 101 3.63 9.96 -18.97
CA ALA A 101 2.93 10.17 -20.23
C ALA A 101 1.51 10.72 -20.05
N LEU A 102 0.96 10.70 -18.84
CA LEU A 102 -0.38 11.21 -18.54
C LEU A 102 -0.40 12.75 -18.62
N PRO A 103 -1.54 13.34 -19.03
CA PRO A 103 -1.71 14.79 -18.99
C PRO A 103 -1.71 15.30 -17.53
N ASP A 104 -1.35 16.58 -17.35
CA ASP A 104 -1.47 17.25 -16.06
C ASP A 104 -2.94 17.31 -15.61
N GLY A 105 -3.16 17.16 -14.31
CA GLY A 105 -4.50 17.18 -13.73
C GLY A 105 -5.20 15.83 -13.72
N ASP A 106 -4.49 14.74 -13.93
CA ASP A 106 -5.04 13.40 -13.69
C ASP A 106 -5.47 13.27 -12.22
N PRO A 107 -6.68 12.75 -11.93
CA PRO A 107 -7.22 12.72 -10.57
C PRO A 107 -6.50 11.75 -9.62
N LEU A 108 -5.71 10.81 -10.14
CA LEU A 108 -5.05 9.77 -9.35
C LEU A 108 -3.53 9.96 -9.27
N TYR A 109 -2.93 10.53 -10.31
CA TYR A 109 -1.48 10.66 -10.42
C TYR A 109 -1.00 12.07 -10.04
N PRO A 110 -0.18 12.22 -8.97
CA PRO A 110 0.34 13.52 -8.53
C PRO A 110 1.53 13.96 -9.39
N GLU A 111 1.27 14.58 -10.54
CA GLU A 111 2.22 14.87 -11.61
C GLU A 111 3.51 15.56 -11.15
N PHE A 112 3.42 16.55 -10.26
CA PHE A 112 4.61 17.27 -9.74
C PHE A 112 5.49 16.36 -8.87
N THR A 113 4.85 15.52 -8.04
CA THR A 113 5.53 14.56 -7.18
C THR A 113 6.23 13.48 -8.00
N ILE A 114 5.58 13.00 -9.08
CA ILE A 114 6.11 12.00 -10.00
C ILE A 114 7.28 12.57 -10.82
N ARG A 115 7.18 13.78 -11.35
CA ARG A 115 8.29 14.43 -12.07
C ARG A 115 9.51 14.65 -11.17
N ALA A 116 9.28 15.05 -9.92
CA ALA A 116 10.36 15.18 -8.94
C ALA A 116 11.00 13.83 -8.62
N LEU A 117 10.20 12.75 -8.51
CA LEU A 117 10.68 11.39 -8.32
C LEU A 117 11.51 10.92 -9.51
N ALA A 118 11.03 11.13 -10.74
CA ALA A 118 11.73 10.76 -11.97
C ALA A 118 13.08 11.46 -12.13
N SER A 119 13.22 12.66 -11.58
CA SER A 119 14.46 13.46 -11.62
C SER A 119 15.39 13.18 -10.44
N SER A 120 15.00 12.32 -9.51
CA SER A 120 15.80 12.03 -8.32
C SER A 120 17.02 11.18 -8.65
N PRO A 121 18.24 11.57 -8.18
CA PRO A 121 19.44 10.72 -8.32
C PRO A 121 19.36 9.42 -7.51
N ARG A 122 18.36 9.28 -6.64
CA ARG A 122 18.13 8.10 -5.80
C ARG A 122 17.14 7.10 -6.43
N LEU A 123 16.65 7.40 -7.65
CA LEU A 123 15.72 6.54 -8.35
C LEU A 123 16.41 5.24 -8.79
N HIS A 124 15.79 4.12 -8.46
CA HIS A 124 16.13 2.79 -8.94
C HIS A 124 14.91 2.20 -9.67
N ARG A 125 15.06 1.99 -10.98
CA ARG A 125 14.00 1.45 -11.84
C ARG A 125 13.97 -0.05 -11.76
N LEU A 126 12.79 -0.62 -11.49
CA LEU A 126 12.58 -2.05 -11.37
C LEU A 126 11.93 -2.63 -12.63
N GLU A 127 12.34 -3.85 -12.94
CA GLU A 127 11.65 -4.79 -13.84
C GLU A 127 11.13 -5.98 -13.02
N ASP A 128 10.39 -6.90 -13.64
CA ASP A 128 9.97 -8.14 -12.98
C ASP A 128 11.18 -8.94 -12.47
N GLY A 129 11.08 -9.47 -11.26
CA GLY A 129 12.06 -10.36 -10.67
C GLY A 129 12.81 -9.75 -9.49
N GLU A 130 14.12 -9.64 -9.60
CA GLU A 130 14.99 -9.20 -8.50
C GLU A 130 14.96 -7.68 -8.33
N THR A 131 14.77 -7.23 -7.10
CA THR A 131 14.78 -5.79 -6.75
C THR A 131 16.17 -5.24 -6.46
N GLY A 132 17.17 -6.10 -6.39
CA GLY A 132 18.50 -5.77 -5.85
C GLY A 132 18.57 -5.80 -4.31
N LEU A 133 17.44 -5.99 -3.63
CA LEU A 133 17.38 -6.16 -2.18
C LEU A 133 17.35 -7.65 -1.83
N PRO A 134 18.29 -8.13 -0.98
CA PRO A 134 18.38 -9.54 -0.65
C PRO A 134 17.08 -10.10 -0.09
N GLY A 135 16.48 -11.09 -0.75
CA GLY A 135 15.22 -11.73 -0.34
C GLY A 135 13.96 -10.91 -0.62
N VAL A 136 14.05 -9.89 -1.47
CA VAL A 136 12.89 -9.14 -1.99
C VAL A 136 12.81 -9.31 -3.50
N THR A 137 11.65 -9.77 -3.97
CA THR A 137 11.35 -9.85 -5.42
C THR A 137 10.07 -9.11 -5.74
N CYS A 138 9.84 -8.82 -6.99
CA CYS A 138 8.60 -8.21 -7.45
C CYS A 138 8.08 -8.88 -8.72
N PHE A 139 6.80 -8.69 -8.99
CA PHE A 139 6.20 -9.06 -10.27
C PHE A 139 5.12 -8.06 -10.69
N THR A 140 5.00 -7.84 -11.98
CA THR A 140 3.96 -6.98 -12.56
C THR A 140 2.59 -7.65 -12.47
N ALA A 141 1.60 -6.90 -12.04
CA ALA A 141 0.21 -7.31 -11.88
C ALA A 141 -0.74 -6.28 -12.49
N PRO A 142 -0.96 -6.33 -13.82
CA PRO A 142 -1.72 -5.32 -14.54
C PRO A 142 -3.20 -5.34 -14.19
N GLY A 143 -3.85 -4.18 -14.34
CA GLY A 143 -5.30 -4.02 -14.21
C GLY A 143 -5.68 -2.78 -13.43
N HIS A 144 -5.31 -2.65 -12.17
CA HIS A 144 -5.50 -1.42 -11.39
C HIS A 144 -4.75 -0.25 -12.03
N THR A 145 -3.43 -0.36 -12.15
CA THR A 145 -2.63 0.28 -13.20
C THR A 145 -2.10 -0.80 -14.13
N MET A 146 -1.60 -0.44 -15.30
CA MET A 146 -1.10 -1.44 -16.26
C MET A 146 0.25 -2.04 -15.87
N HIS A 147 0.96 -1.40 -14.94
CA HIS A 147 2.33 -1.78 -14.57
C HIS A 147 2.54 -1.86 -13.05
N HIS A 148 1.45 -2.06 -12.31
CA HIS A 148 1.47 -2.23 -10.85
C HIS A 148 2.41 -3.37 -10.44
N LEU A 149 3.25 -3.14 -9.41
CA LEU A 149 4.14 -4.15 -8.85
C LEU A 149 3.58 -4.74 -7.56
N VAL A 150 3.69 -6.05 -7.42
CA VAL A 150 3.53 -6.78 -6.16
C VAL A 150 4.92 -7.11 -5.63
N PHE A 151 5.19 -6.83 -4.36
CA PHE A 151 6.46 -7.20 -3.71
C PHE A 151 6.29 -8.45 -2.86
N THR A 152 7.30 -9.34 -2.91
CA THR A 152 7.39 -10.49 -2.01
C THR A 152 8.66 -10.36 -1.19
N LEU A 153 8.56 -10.58 0.11
CA LEU A 153 9.66 -10.50 1.06
C LEU A 153 9.85 -11.85 1.74
N ALA A 154 11.04 -12.40 1.63
CA ALA A 154 11.42 -13.60 2.36
C ALA A 154 11.54 -13.27 3.85
N GLY A 155 10.79 -13.97 4.70
CA GLY A 155 10.73 -13.71 6.13
C GLY A 155 10.08 -14.85 6.89
N ASP A 156 9.86 -14.65 8.17
CA ASP A 156 9.07 -15.52 9.02
C ASP A 156 8.11 -14.67 9.87
N PRO A 157 6.86 -14.53 9.40
CA PRO A 157 6.29 -15.13 8.18
C PRO A 157 6.81 -14.48 6.88
N PRO A 158 6.80 -15.21 5.74
CA PRO A 158 6.94 -14.60 4.42
C PRO A 158 5.83 -13.59 4.19
N THR A 159 6.12 -12.52 3.45
CA THR A 159 5.14 -11.45 3.25
C THR A 159 4.94 -11.15 1.76
N ILE A 160 3.70 -10.98 1.34
CA ILE A 160 3.32 -10.43 0.03
C ILE A 160 2.67 -9.07 0.27
N PHE A 161 3.22 -8.02 -0.32
CA PHE A 161 2.61 -6.70 -0.37
C PHE A 161 1.94 -6.52 -1.72
N SER A 162 0.62 -6.71 -1.76
CA SER A 162 -0.17 -6.67 -2.99
C SER A 162 -0.69 -5.28 -3.33
N ALA A 163 -0.73 -4.39 -2.35
CA ALA A 163 -1.37 -3.09 -2.51
C ALA A 163 -2.70 -3.19 -3.30
N ASP A 164 -2.86 -2.46 -4.38
CA ASP A 164 -4.13 -2.32 -5.09
C ASP A 164 -4.42 -3.37 -6.17
N VAL A 165 -3.55 -4.38 -6.30
CA VAL A 165 -3.94 -5.62 -7.00
C VAL A 165 -5.08 -6.30 -6.26
N ALA A 166 -5.14 -6.14 -4.92
CA ALA A 166 -6.30 -6.50 -4.12
C ALA A 166 -6.44 -5.48 -3.00
N LYS A 167 -7.32 -4.51 -3.18
CA LYS A 167 -7.54 -3.47 -2.19
C LYS A 167 -8.08 -4.02 -0.87
N ASN A 168 -8.87 -5.09 -0.94
CA ASN A 168 -9.52 -5.68 0.23
C ASN A 168 -9.88 -7.14 0.00
N ARG A 169 -10.33 -7.82 1.08
CA ARG A 169 -10.72 -9.23 1.04
C ARG A 169 -11.86 -9.53 0.06
N SER A 170 -12.75 -8.58 -0.20
CA SER A 170 -13.86 -8.79 -1.14
C SER A 170 -13.36 -8.94 -2.58
N GLU A 171 -12.36 -8.16 -2.97
CA GLU A 171 -11.70 -8.28 -4.28
C GLU A 171 -10.96 -9.62 -4.41
N LEU A 172 -10.22 -10.03 -3.36
CA LEU A 172 -9.57 -11.34 -3.31
C LEU A 172 -10.57 -12.51 -3.43
N ALA A 173 -11.70 -12.40 -2.74
CA ALA A 173 -12.73 -13.46 -2.71
C ALA A 173 -13.50 -13.57 -4.04
N THR A 174 -13.78 -12.43 -4.66
CA THR A 174 -14.65 -12.37 -5.85
C THR A 174 -13.88 -12.37 -7.17
N GLY A 175 -12.59 -12.03 -7.15
CA GLY A 175 -11.79 -11.78 -8.35
C GLY A 175 -12.24 -10.52 -9.11
N ARG A 176 -13.03 -9.65 -8.49
CA ARG A 176 -13.57 -8.43 -9.09
C ARG A 176 -13.04 -7.21 -8.33
N ALA A 177 -12.42 -6.31 -9.06
CA ALA A 177 -11.91 -5.06 -8.49
C ALA A 177 -12.74 -3.86 -8.93
N ASP A 178 -12.83 -2.89 -8.02
CA ASP A 178 -13.34 -1.56 -8.28
C ASP A 178 -12.18 -0.62 -8.65
N MET A 179 -12.43 0.43 -9.42
CA MET A 179 -11.41 1.39 -9.89
C MET A 179 -10.22 0.69 -10.56
N THR A 180 -10.44 0.15 -11.74
CA THR A 180 -9.45 -0.57 -12.53
C THR A 180 -9.42 -0.06 -13.96
N LEU A 181 -8.24 0.02 -14.57
CA LEU A 181 -8.07 0.40 -15.98
C LEU A 181 -8.46 -0.74 -16.92
N ASP A 182 -8.18 -1.99 -16.52
CA ASP A 182 -8.52 -3.21 -17.28
C ASP A 182 -9.04 -4.29 -16.33
N ALA A 183 -10.33 -4.52 -16.38
CA ALA A 183 -11.00 -5.47 -15.48
C ALA A 183 -10.59 -6.94 -15.73
N ALA A 184 -10.29 -7.31 -16.98
CA ALA A 184 -9.90 -8.67 -17.31
C ALA A 184 -8.46 -8.96 -16.87
N ALA A 185 -7.53 -8.04 -17.15
CA ALA A 185 -6.16 -8.11 -16.66
C ALA A 185 -6.11 -8.11 -15.13
N HIS A 186 -6.94 -7.27 -14.48
CA HIS A 186 -7.01 -7.21 -13.03
C HIS A 186 -7.50 -8.51 -12.41
N ALA A 187 -8.55 -9.12 -12.96
CA ALA A 187 -9.03 -10.41 -12.50
C ALA A 187 -7.96 -11.52 -12.62
N ALA A 188 -7.20 -11.52 -13.71
CA ALA A 188 -6.07 -12.42 -13.90
C ALA A 188 -4.95 -12.18 -12.88
N SER A 189 -4.67 -10.91 -12.57
CA SER A 189 -3.68 -10.51 -11.55
C SER A 189 -4.11 -10.94 -10.14
N ILE A 190 -5.39 -10.78 -9.77
CA ILE A 190 -5.93 -11.27 -8.49
C ILE A 190 -5.82 -12.81 -8.43
N ALA A 191 -6.11 -13.51 -9.51
CA ALA A 191 -5.97 -14.98 -9.55
C ALA A 191 -4.51 -15.41 -9.35
N ARG A 192 -3.55 -14.75 -10.02
CA ARG A 192 -2.11 -14.98 -9.84
C ARG A 192 -1.67 -14.70 -8.42
N LEU A 193 -2.12 -13.58 -7.83
CA LEU A 193 -1.84 -13.21 -6.44
C LEU A 193 -2.35 -14.29 -5.47
N ASN A 194 -3.60 -14.72 -5.62
CA ASN A 194 -4.20 -15.78 -4.80
C ASN A 194 -3.41 -17.10 -4.91
N ALA A 195 -2.97 -17.47 -6.12
CA ALA A 195 -2.15 -18.67 -6.32
C ALA A 195 -0.78 -18.54 -5.61
N ALA A 196 -0.12 -17.41 -5.74
CA ALA A 196 1.16 -17.13 -5.07
C ALA A 196 0.99 -17.17 -3.54
N TRP A 197 -0.04 -16.51 -3.01
CA TRP A 197 -0.31 -16.50 -1.57
C TRP A 197 -0.58 -17.90 -0.98
N ARG A 198 -1.35 -18.70 -1.70
CA ARG A 198 -1.69 -20.07 -1.27
C ARG A 198 -0.54 -21.07 -1.44
N SER A 199 0.47 -20.75 -2.25
CA SER A 199 1.60 -21.65 -2.51
C SER A 199 2.55 -21.82 -1.32
N VAL A 200 2.58 -20.83 -0.41
CA VAL A 200 3.47 -20.83 0.77
C VAL A 200 2.62 -20.64 2.02
N PRO A 201 2.36 -21.71 2.80
CA PRO A 201 1.59 -21.61 4.04
C PRO A 201 2.19 -20.61 5.04
N GLY A 202 1.32 -19.91 5.76
CA GLY A 202 1.72 -18.90 6.74
C GLY A 202 2.13 -17.55 6.15
N THR A 203 2.10 -17.38 4.82
CA THR A 203 2.42 -16.09 4.18
C THR A 203 1.44 -15.01 4.60
N LEU A 204 1.96 -13.89 5.11
CA LEU A 204 1.19 -12.69 5.39
C LEU A 204 0.92 -11.94 4.08
N LEU A 205 -0.33 -11.63 3.80
CA LEU A 205 -0.74 -10.78 2.69
C LEU A 205 -1.13 -9.41 3.20
N LEU A 206 -0.58 -8.36 2.61
CA LEU A 206 -0.91 -6.95 2.90
C LEU A 206 -1.67 -6.34 1.72
N PRO A 207 -3.01 -6.23 1.81
CA PRO A 207 -3.83 -5.53 0.82
C PRO A 207 -3.62 -4.02 0.87
N GLY A 208 -3.98 -3.32 -0.22
CA GLY A 208 -3.88 -1.86 -0.29
C GLY A 208 -4.76 -1.13 0.72
N HIS A 209 -5.97 -1.60 0.95
CA HIS A 209 -6.98 -0.88 1.74
C HIS A 209 -7.74 -1.78 2.73
N ASP A 210 -7.06 -2.73 3.37
CA ASP A 210 -7.70 -3.63 4.36
C ASP A 210 -6.70 -4.01 5.45
N LEU A 211 -7.16 -4.85 6.38
CA LEU A 211 -6.33 -5.53 7.36
C LEU A 211 -5.31 -6.45 6.67
N PRO A 212 -4.14 -6.65 7.27
CA PRO A 212 -3.28 -7.77 6.91
C PRO A 212 -4.06 -9.09 7.00
N LEU A 213 -3.78 -10.03 6.11
CA LEU A 213 -4.51 -11.28 5.99
C LEU A 213 -3.57 -12.48 6.12
N LEU A 214 -4.02 -13.49 6.84
CA LEU A 214 -3.47 -14.85 6.81
C LEU A 214 -4.52 -15.83 6.27
N LEU A 215 -4.08 -16.95 5.75
CA LEU A 215 -4.96 -18.07 5.47
C LEU A 215 -5.07 -18.93 6.71
N GLY A 216 -6.31 -19.18 7.15
CA GLY A 216 -6.61 -20.15 8.20
C GLY A 216 -6.45 -21.59 7.72
N GLU A 217 -6.67 -22.55 8.63
CA GLU A 217 -6.47 -23.99 8.37
C GLU A 217 -7.31 -24.52 7.21
N ASN A 218 -8.52 -23.97 7.00
CA ASN A 218 -9.42 -24.35 5.91
C ASN A 218 -9.25 -23.46 4.67
N GLY A 219 -8.23 -22.59 4.64
CA GLY A 219 -7.98 -21.66 3.54
C GLY A 219 -8.88 -20.43 3.52
N GLU A 220 -9.61 -20.17 4.61
CA GLU A 220 -10.35 -18.91 4.81
C GLU A 220 -9.43 -17.74 5.05
N MET A 221 -9.84 -16.53 4.65
CA MET A 221 -9.08 -15.31 4.86
C MET A 221 -9.34 -14.75 6.27
N VAL A 222 -8.30 -14.72 7.09
CA VAL A 222 -8.35 -14.24 8.48
C VAL A 222 -7.62 -12.90 8.59
N GLY A 223 -8.37 -11.83 8.93
CA GLY A 223 -7.78 -10.52 9.17
C GLY A 223 -6.94 -10.50 10.45
N GLN A 224 -5.79 -9.86 10.38
CA GLN A 224 -4.87 -9.74 11.50
C GLN A 224 -5.04 -8.38 12.19
N GLY A 225 -5.36 -8.41 13.48
CA GLY A 225 -5.63 -7.22 14.29
C GLY A 225 -7.07 -6.73 14.19
N ALA A 226 -7.31 -5.55 14.73
CA ALA A 226 -8.62 -4.89 14.72
C ALA A 226 -8.59 -3.66 13.82
N ARG A 227 -9.71 -3.40 13.12
CA ARG A 227 -9.88 -2.16 12.38
C ARG A 227 -10.12 -1.02 13.37
N ASN A 228 -9.29 0.01 13.29
CA ASN A 228 -9.40 1.20 14.13
C ASN A 228 -9.52 2.43 13.22
N CYS A 229 -10.77 2.80 12.93
CA CYS A 229 -11.10 3.91 12.06
C CYS A 229 -12.38 4.61 12.52
N ALA A 230 -12.35 5.93 12.57
CA ALA A 230 -13.49 6.78 12.86
C ALA A 230 -13.35 8.13 12.15
N ILE A 231 -14.46 8.83 11.97
CA ILE A 231 -14.49 10.24 11.56
C ILE A 231 -15.00 11.05 12.75
N GLU A 232 -14.38 12.19 12.99
CA GLU A 232 -14.85 13.21 13.91
C GLU A 232 -15.29 14.43 13.10
N ALA A 233 -16.43 14.98 13.44
CA ALA A 233 -17.01 16.15 12.78
C ALA A 233 -17.60 17.10 13.81
N TRP A 234 -17.52 18.39 13.51
CA TRP A 234 -18.00 19.48 14.34
C TRP A 234 -19.24 20.10 13.69
N PHE A 235 -20.42 19.73 14.20
CA PHE A 235 -21.71 20.24 13.74
C PHE A 235 -22.34 21.21 14.75
N GLY A 236 -21.81 21.30 15.96
CA GLY A 236 -22.28 22.19 17.01
C GLY A 236 -21.54 23.54 17.04
N ASP A 237 -21.85 24.34 18.04
CA ASP A 237 -21.37 25.71 18.17
C ASP A 237 -20.03 25.84 18.92
N THR A 238 -19.50 24.73 19.43
CA THR A 238 -18.24 24.70 20.20
C THR A 238 -17.28 23.64 19.66
N LEU A 239 -15.98 23.77 19.93
CA LEU A 239 -14.97 22.77 19.58
C LEU A 239 -15.06 21.47 20.42
N ASP A 240 -15.79 21.52 21.53
CA ASP A 240 -16.00 20.38 22.40
C ASP A 240 -17.21 19.53 21.96
N ASP A 241 -18.04 20.06 21.07
CA ASP A 241 -19.23 19.38 20.52
C ASP A 241 -18.85 18.55 19.29
N VAL A 242 -18.26 17.37 19.55
CA VAL A 242 -17.72 16.47 18.52
C VAL A 242 -18.66 15.31 18.28
N THR A 243 -19.12 15.17 17.03
CA THR A 243 -19.82 13.97 16.56
C THR A 243 -18.83 12.96 16.03
N ARG A 244 -18.85 11.73 16.56
CA ARG A 244 -17.98 10.65 16.12
C ARG A 244 -18.76 9.59 15.35
N PHE A 245 -18.25 9.23 14.16
CA PHE A 245 -18.76 8.15 13.32
C PHE A 245 -17.75 6.99 13.37
N ASP A 246 -18.18 5.85 13.90
CA ASP A 246 -17.40 4.62 13.90
C ASP A 246 -17.36 4.03 12.48
N LEU A 247 -16.17 3.75 11.97
CA LEU A 247 -15.95 3.17 10.64
C LEU A 247 -15.29 1.78 10.74
N THR A 248 -15.34 1.13 11.90
CA THR A 248 -14.74 -0.22 12.09
C THR A 248 -15.50 -1.31 11.34
N GLY A 249 -16.75 -1.04 10.93
CA GLY A 249 -17.65 -2.02 10.31
C GLY A 249 -18.34 -2.95 11.32
N ASN A 250 -18.20 -2.68 12.61
CA ASN A 250 -18.84 -3.43 13.70
C ASN A 250 -20.17 -2.80 14.14
N GLY A 251 -20.54 -1.65 13.56
CA GLY A 251 -21.82 -1.00 13.77
C GLY A 251 -22.91 -1.61 12.89
N GLU A 252 -24.16 -1.60 13.37
CA GLU A 252 -25.30 -1.97 12.53
C GLU A 252 -25.39 -1.02 11.32
N PRO A 253 -25.69 -1.52 10.10
CA PRO A 253 -25.94 -0.64 8.98
C PRO A 253 -27.22 0.18 9.30
N GLY A 254 -27.03 1.49 9.43
CA GLY A 254 -28.13 2.45 9.59
C GLY A 254 -28.93 2.65 8.31
#